data_9a54f27780e582ca2e9ca0c7f7d3d227
#
_entry.id   9a54f27780e582ca2e9ca0c7f7d3d227
#
_cell.length_a   1.000
_cell.length_b   1.000
_cell.length_c   1.000
_cell.angle_alpha   90.00
_cell.angle_beta   90.00
_cell.angle_gamma   90.00
#
_symmetry.space_group_name_H-M   'P 1'
#
loop_
_entity.id
_entity.type
_entity.pdbx_description
1 polymer ?
#
loop_
_entity_poly.entity_id
_entity_poly.type
_entity_poly.pdbx_seq_one_letter_code
_entity_poly.pdbx_strand_id
1 'polypeptide(L)'
;VKDGFLNCLIDKDPKREGFFMTGGIAHKKNYTYGKFEFRIRMDEDPHKSSSGLGLTWPESEKWPDDGENDIYETAHEDNTWNANIHYAVSGKDQKYQQTFHYNKSDWHIVAMEWTPEYIKIYIDNKLVWDLKDPVAITKAPHHLCFQTEKDINKPFTKALKLQVDWAKVYKYVPKK
;
A
#
# COMPACT_ATOMS: atom_id res chain seq x y z
N VAL A 1 -1.87 14.10 11.79
CA VAL A 1 -0.57 13.73 12.39
C VAL A 1 -0.71 13.88 13.90
N LYS A 2 -0.30 12.87 14.64
CA LYS A 2 -0.30 12.87 16.10
C LYS A 2 0.95 12.12 16.59
N ASP A 3 1.63 12.65 17.60
CA ASP A 3 2.83 12.06 18.22
C ASP A 3 3.96 11.81 17.20
N GLY A 4 4.08 12.66 16.17
CA GLY A 4 5.08 12.54 15.11
C GLY A 4 4.70 11.61 13.97
N PHE A 5 3.60 10.87 14.06
CA PHE A 5 3.17 9.89 13.06
C PHE A 5 1.95 10.34 12.28
N LEU A 6 1.90 10.01 10.99
CA LEU A 6 0.64 9.93 10.27
C LEU A 6 -0.15 8.74 10.81
N ASN A 7 -1.42 8.96 11.17
CA ASN A 7 -2.31 7.91 11.65
C ASN A 7 -3.54 7.84 10.75
N CYS A 8 -3.72 6.77 10.00
CA CYS A 8 -4.96 6.42 9.34
C CYS A 8 -5.75 5.52 10.27
N LEU A 9 -6.93 5.97 10.70
CA LEU A 9 -7.72 5.31 11.73
C LEU A 9 -8.81 4.44 11.12
N ILE A 10 -9.09 3.35 11.81
CA ILE A 10 -10.33 2.59 11.66
C ILE A 10 -11.05 2.66 13.00
N ASP A 11 -12.28 3.14 13.01
CA ASP A 11 -13.11 3.20 14.22
C ASP A 11 -14.59 3.15 13.86
N LYS A 12 -15.44 2.94 14.87
CA LYS A 12 -16.90 3.06 14.70
C LYS A 12 -17.25 4.51 14.40
N ASP A 13 -18.21 4.71 13.51
CA ASP A 13 -18.74 6.04 13.25
C ASP A 13 -19.58 6.50 14.46
N PRO A 14 -19.21 7.56 15.18
CA PRO A 14 -19.94 8.01 16.34
C PRO A 14 -21.33 8.61 16.00
N LYS A 15 -21.58 8.89 14.72
CA LYS A 15 -22.82 9.52 14.23
C LYS A 15 -23.76 8.53 13.55
N ARG A 16 -23.28 7.35 13.17
CA ARG A 16 -24.05 6.36 12.40
C ARG A 16 -23.80 4.97 12.96
N GLU A 17 -24.76 4.45 13.69
CA GLU A 17 -24.70 3.09 14.23
C GLU A 17 -24.51 2.05 13.12
N GLY A 18 -23.62 1.08 13.34
CA GLY A 18 -23.31 0.03 12.38
C GLY A 18 -22.32 0.44 11.27
N PHE A 19 -21.92 1.70 11.20
CA PHE A 19 -20.94 2.19 10.23
C PHE A 19 -19.54 2.32 10.84
N PHE A 20 -18.54 2.29 9.97
CA PHE A 20 -17.14 2.48 10.33
C PHE A 20 -16.55 3.68 9.59
N MET A 21 -15.63 4.35 10.25
CA MET A 21 -14.76 5.33 9.63
C MET A 21 -13.44 4.66 9.26
N THR A 22 -13.01 4.84 8.04
CA THR A 22 -11.66 4.52 7.57
C THR A 22 -10.98 5.79 7.10
N GLY A 23 -9.67 5.78 7.01
CA GLY A 23 -8.88 6.96 6.64
C GLY A 23 -7.95 6.69 5.47
N GLY A 24 -7.72 7.74 4.69
CA GLY A 24 -6.73 7.71 3.62
C GLY A 24 -6.12 9.08 3.36
N ILE A 25 -4.92 9.10 2.80
CA ILE A 25 -4.20 10.29 2.37
C ILE A 25 -3.43 9.97 1.10
N ALA A 26 -3.44 10.92 0.16
CA ALA A 26 -2.69 10.83 -1.09
C ALA A 26 -1.66 11.97 -1.19
N HIS A 27 -0.50 11.66 -1.71
CA HIS A 27 0.51 12.64 -2.04
C HIS A 27 0.07 13.48 -3.24
N LYS A 28 0.30 14.80 -3.21
CA LYS A 28 -0.16 15.73 -4.25
C LYS A 28 0.64 15.68 -5.57
N LYS A 29 1.79 15.00 -5.57
CA LYS A 29 2.65 14.91 -6.76
C LYS A 29 2.59 13.51 -7.33
N ASN A 30 2.57 13.44 -8.65
CA ASN A 30 2.62 12.21 -9.41
C ASN A 30 4.04 11.96 -9.93
N TYR A 31 4.37 10.69 -10.09
CA TYR A 31 5.67 10.21 -10.57
C TYR A 31 5.44 9.05 -11.52
N THR A 32 6.11 9.09 -12.66
CA THR A 32 6.28 7.89 -13.48
C THR A 32 7.66 7.35 -13.18
N TYR A 33 7.70 6.17 -12.59
CA TYR A 33 8.91 5.54 -12.06
C TYR A 33 9.54 6.28 -10.87
N GLY A 34 10.34 5.56 -10.12
CA GLY A 34 11.05 6.09 -8.96
C GLY A 34 11.26 5.06 -7.86
N LYS A 35 11.75 5.52 -6.70
CA LYS A 35 11.75 4.73 -5.48
C LYS A 35 10.79 5.35 -4.48
N PHE A 36 9.87 4.55 -3.99
CA PHE A 36 8.90 4.90 -2.95
C PHE A 36 9.30 4.13 -1.69
N GLU A 37 9.58 4.83 -0.61
CA GLU A 37 10.10 4.23 0.61
C GLU A 37 9.41 4.86 1.82
N PHE A 38 8.95 4.03 2.76
CA PHE A 38 8.28 4.51 3.96
C PHE A 38 8.49 3.58 5.14
N ARG A 39 8.42 4.13 6.34
CA ARG A 39 8.42 3.37 7.58
C ARG A 39 7.01 3.28 8.12
N ILE A 40 6.50 2.06 8.25
CA ILE A 40 5.08 1.75 8.42
C ILE A 40 4.86 0.63 9.42
N ARG A 41 3.70 0.64 10.08
CA ARG A 41 3.15 -0.49 10.84
C ARG A 41 1.63 -0.42 10.86
N MET A 42 0.98 -1.55 11.16
CA MET A 42 -0.46 -1.65 11.37
C MET A 42 -0.75 -2.33 12.71
N ASP A 43 -1.70 -1.82 13.47
CA ASP A 43 -2.13 -2.47 14.72
C ASP A 43 -2.65 -3.89 14.43
N GLU A 44 -2.42 -4.81 15.38
CA GLU A 44 -3.00 -6.15 15.33
C GLU A 44 -4.52 -6.10 15.45
N ASP A 45 -5.18 -6.86 14.60
CA ASP A 45 -6.62 -7.06 14.61
C ASP A 45 -6.97 -8.52 14.90
N PRO A 46 -7.42 -8.83 16.12
CA PRO A 46 -7.74 -10.22 16.50
C PRO A 46 -8.89 -10.81 15.66
N HIS A 47 -9.67 -9.97 15.00
CA HIS A 47 -10.79 -10.41 14.14
C HIS A 47 -10.42 -10.45 12.66
N LYS A 48 -9.20 -10.04 12.29
CA LYS A 48 -8.74 -10.03 10.89
C LYS A 48 -9.72 -9.34 9.96
N SER A 49 -10.29 -8.25 10.44
CA SER A 49 -11.35 -7.50 9.78
C SER A 49 -10.86 -6.23 9.09
N SER A 50 -9.59 -5.90 9.28
CA SER A 50 -9.05 -4.60 8.90
C SER A 50 -7.77 -4.76 8.10
N SER A 51 -7.58 -3.89 7.12
CA SER A 51 -6.37 -3.81 6.33
C SER A 51 -5.81 -2.40 6.34
N GLY A 52 -4.47 -2.31 6.29
CA GLY A 52 -3.73 -1.09 6.08
C GLY A 52 -2.90 -1.21 4.81
N LEU A 53 -2.90 -0.16 3.98
CA LEU A 53 -2.25 -0.13 2.68
C LEU A 53 -1.27 1.04 2.57
N GLY A 54 -0.14 0.77 1.91
CA GLY A 54 0.77 1.75 1.35
C GLY A 54 0.97 1.40 -0.12
N LEU A 55 0.46 2.23 -1.02
CA LEU A 55 0.33 1.92 -2.44
C LEU A 55 0.66 3.12 -3.33
N THR A 56 0.77 2.89 -4.64
CA THR A 56 0.73 3.95 -5.64
C THR A 56 -0.50 3.80 -6.52
N TRP A 57 -1.27 4.90 -6.68
CA TRP A 57 -2.51 4.98 -7.42
C TRP A 57 -2.35 5.85 -8.67
N PRO A 58 -2.96 5.50 -9.81
CA PRO A 58 -2.84 6.26 -11.05
C PRO A 58 -3.50 7.64 -10.96
N GLU A 59 -2.82 8.68 -11.47
CA GLU A 59 -3.35 10.04 -11.57
C GLU A 59 -4.64 10.12 -12.38
N SER A 60 -4.76 9.24 -13.36
CA SER A 60 -5.90 9.20 -14.30
C SER A 60 -7.18 8.63 -13.70
N GLU A 61 -7.11 7.98 -12.52
CA GLU A 61 -8.20 7.19 -11.91
C GLU A 61 -8.71 6.03 -12.79
N LYS A 62 -7.96 5.65 -13.85
CA LYS A 62 -8.34 4.57 -14.78
C LYS A 62 -7.80 3.24 -14.32
N TRP A 63 -8.49 2.63 -13.41
CA TRP A 63 -8.18 1.28 -12.94
C TRP A 63 -9.01 0.23 -13.71
N PRO A 64 -8.47 -0.93 -14.12
CA PRO A 64 -7.08 -1.37 -13.94
C PRO A 64 -6.12 -0.96 -15.08
N ASP A 65 -6.58 -0.14 -16.06
CA ASP A 65 -5.83 0.14 -17.28
C ASP A 65 -4.47 0.80 -17.01
N ASP A 66 -4.41 1.72 -16.06
CA ASP A 66 -3.18 2.41 -15.68
C ASP A 66 -2.48 1.78 -14.47
N GLY A 67 -3.00 0.65 -13.98
CA GLY A 67 -2.41 -0.19 -12.94
C GLY A 67 -2.54 0.37 -11.52
N GLU A 68 -2.00 -0.39 -10.57
CA GLU A 68 -1.87 -0.06 -9.15
C GLU A 68 -0.71 -0.86 -8.57
N ASN A 69 0.09 -0.26 -7.70
CA ASN A 69 1.15 -0.99 -7.02
C ASN A 69 0.94 -0.93 -5.51
N ASP A 70 0.45 -2.02 -4.92
CA ASP A 70 0.38 -2.18 -3.47
C ASP A 70 1.74 -2.63 -2.97
N ILE A 71 2.42 -1.73 -2.27
CA ILE A 71 3.77 -1.97 -1.76
C ILE A 71 3.69 -2.68 -0.41
N TYR A 72 2.62 -2.40 0.33
CA TYR A 72 2.30 -2.94 1.64
C TYR A 72 0.78 -3.07 1.76
N GLU A 73 0.27 -4.27 1.91
CA GLU A 73 -1.15 -4.55 2.12
C GLU A 73 -1.32 -5.67 3.15
N THR A 74 -1.88 -5.36 4.31
CA THR A 74 -1.95 -6.33 5.42
C THR A 74 -3.04 -7.39 5.27
N ALA A 75 -3.86 -7.32 4.24
CA ALA A 75 -4.78 -8.37 3.75
C ALA A 75 -5.53 -9.17 4.83
N HIS A 76 -5.94 -8.52 5.91
CA HIS A 76 -6.69 -9.12 7.01
C HIS A 76 -6.00 -10.29 7.74
N GLU A 77 -4.68 -10.44 7.61
CA GLU A 77 -3.93 -11.49 8.30
C GLU A 77 -2.91 -10.87 9.27
N ASP A 78 -2.60 -11.62 10.36
CA ASP A 78 -1.52 -11.28 11.26
C ASP A 78 -0.20 -11.86 10.74
N ASN A 79 0.93 -11.21 11.06
CA ASN A 79 2.27 -11.65 10.68
C ASN A 79 2.48 -11.87 9.18
N THR A 80 1.62 -11.28 8.35
CA THR A 80 1.79 -11.29 6.90
C THR A 80 1.29 -9.99 6.30
N TRP A 81 1.89 -9.60 5.17
CA TRP A 81 1.31 -8.67 4.20
C TRP A 81 1.70 -9.06 2.79
N ASN A 82 0.98 -8.52 1.84
CA ASN A 82 1.22 -8.73 0.41
C ASN A 82 1.80 -7.47 -0.22
N ALA A 83 2.57 -7.65 -1.28
CA ALA A 83 2.67 -6.67 -2.35
C ALA A 83 1.91 -7.18 -3.56
N ASN A 84 1.10 -6.34 -4.17
CA ASN A 84 0.32 -6.64 -5.36
C ASN A 84 0.66 -5.65 -6.46
N ILE A 85 0.84 -6.14 -7.67
CA ILE A 85 1.02 -5.31 -8.86
C ILE A 85 -0.14 -5.62 -9.80
N HIS A 86 -1.11 -4.70 -9.84
CA HIS A 86 -2.28 -4.77 -10.69
C HIS A 86 -2.00 -4.16 -12.06
N TYR A 87 -2.48 -4.81 -13.10
CA TYR A 87 -2.35 -4.36 -14.49
C TYR A 87 -3.48 -4.90 -15.34
N ALA A 88 -3.79 -4.25 -16.46
CA ALA A 88 -4.84 -4.69 -17.36
C ALA A 88 -4.31 -5.61 -18.46
N VAL A 89 -5.07 -6.66 -18.75
CA VAL A 89 -4.98 -7.43 -20.00
C VAL A 89 -6.35 -7.45 -20.65
N SER A 90 -6.45 -6.82 -21.80
CA SER A 90 -7.74 -6.66 -22.52
C SER A 90 -8.83 -6.00 -21.65
N GLY A 91 -8.45 -4.96 -20.88
CA GLY A 91 -9.35 -4.21 -19.99
C GLY A 91 -9.79 -4.97 -18.74
N LYS A 92 -9.17 -6.11 -18.42
CA LYS A 92 -9.46 -6.91 -17.23
C LYS A 92 -8.27 -6.85 -16.28
N ASP A 93 -8.57 -6.70 -15.00
CA ASP A 93 -7.54 -6.77 -13.96
C ASP A 93 -6.83 -8.11 -13.96
N GLN A 94 -5.50 -8.02 -13.92
CA GLN A 94 -4.58 -9.10 -13.64
C GLN A 94 -3.66 -8.67 -12.51
N LYS A 95 -3.14 -9.63 -11.75
CA LYS A 95 -2.34 -9.32 -10.58
C LYS A 95 -1.17 -10.28 -10.39
N TYR A 96 0.01 -9.72 -10.20
CA TYR A 96 1.09 -10.43 -9.53
C TYR A 96 1.02 -10.15 -8.04
N GLN A 97 1.19 -11.18 -7.22
CA GLN A 97 1.16 -11.08 -5.77
C GLN A 97 2.34 -11.83 -5.15
N GLN A 98 2.96 -11.20 -4.16
CA GLN A 98 3.96 -11.83 -3.30
C GLN A 98 3.57 -11.61 -1.83
N THR A 99 3.51 -12.72 -1.07
CA THR A 99 3.24 -12.70 0.37
C THR A 99 4.54 -12.72 1.16
N PHE A 100 4.60 -11.87 2.19
CA PHE A 100 5.75 -11.75 3.09
C PHE A 100 5.33 -12.09 4.52
N HIS A 101 6.19 -12.81 5.25
CA HIS A 101 5.94 -13.24 6.62
C HIS A 101 6.73 -12.35 7.60
N TYR A 102 6.11 -11.25 8.01
CA TYR A 102 6.61 -10.29 9.00
C TYR A 102 5.45 -9.86 9.89
N ASN A 103 5.75 -9.55 11.15
CA ASN A 103 4.74 -9.01 12.05
C ASN A 103 4.38 -7.58 11.66
N LYS A 104 3.16 -7.37 11.16
CA LYS A 104 2.68 -6.06 10.73
C LYS A 104 2.61 -5.02 11.85
N SER A 105 2.60 -5.44 13.13
CA SER A 105 2.58 -4.52 14.28
C SER A 105 3.96 -3.97 14.64
N ASP A 106 5.01 -4.55 14.11
CA ASP A 106 6.36 -3.99 14.21
C ASP A 106 6.59 -2.92 13.15
N TRP A 107 7.53 -2.03 13.42
CA TRP A 107 7.95 -1.03 12.45
C TRP A 107 8.84 -1.64 11.37
N HIS A 108 8.43 -1.51 10.12
CA HIS A 108 9.24 -1.94 8.97
C HIS A 108 9.49 -0.78 8.01
N ILE A 109 10.66 -0.79 7.38
CA ILE A 109 10.96 0.05 6.23
C ILE A 109 10.63 -0.75 4.98
N VAL A 110 9.59 -0.32 4.26
CA VAL A 110 9.16 -0.95 3.02
C VAL A 110 9.45 -0.01 1.86
N ALA A 111 10.00 -0.55 0.78
CA ALA A 111 10.31 0.24 -0.40
C ALA A 111 9.99 -0.50 -1.69
N MET A 112 9.58 0.27 -2.70
CA MET A 112 9.45 -0.15 -4.08
C MET A 112 10.40 0.66 -4.96
N GLU A 113 11.25 -0.01 -5.74
CA GLU A 113 11.89 0.57 -6.91
C GLU A 113 11.08 0.20 -8.15
N TRP A 114 10.55 1.20 -8.82
CA TRP A 114 9.79 1.07 -10.04
C TRP A 114 10.50 1.78 -11.18
N THR A 115 10.86 1.02 -12.20
CA THR A 115 11.58 1.47 -13.38
C THR A 115 10.88 0.97 -14.65
N PRO A 116 11.27 1.39 -15.85
CA PRO A 116 10.74 0.81 -17.09
C PRO A 116 11.02 -0.69 -17.27
N GLU A 117 11.98 -1.25 -16.52
CA GLU A 117 12.49 -2.61 -16.70
C GLU A 117 12.10 -3.58 -15.60
N TYR A 118 11.80 -3.07 -14.40
CA TYR A 118 11.49 -3.90 -13.25
C TYR A 118 10.72 -3.14 -12.16
N ILE A 119 10.04 -3.92 -11.32
CA ILE A 119 9.56 -3.50 -10.00
C ILE A 119 10.25 -4.38 -8.96
N LYS A 120 10.94 -3.76 -7.99
CA LYS A 120 11.59 -4.44 -6.87
C LYS A 120 11.03 -3.99 -5.56
N ILE A 121 10.72 -4.94 -4.69
CA ILE A 121 10.25 -4.68 -3.33
C ILE A 121 11.36 -5.02 -2.33
N TYR A 122 11.54 -4.12 -1.37
CA TYR A 122 12.49 -4.27 -0.28
C TYR A 122 11.76 -4.16 1.05
N ILE A 123 12.15 -4.98 2.01
CA ILE A 123 11.72 -4.92 3.41
C ILE A 123 12.99 -4.83 4.26
N ASP A 124 13.09 -3.80 5.09
CA ASP A 124 14.23 -3.52 5.96
C ASP A 124 15.57 -3.56 5.21
N ASN A 125 15.59 -2.90 4.03
CA ASN A 125 16.70 -2.83 3.08
C ASN A 125 17.08 -4.16 2.38
N LYS A 126 16.32 -5.23 2.58
CA LYS A 126 16.55 -6.52 1.93
C LYS A 126 15.63 -6.66 0.72
N LEU A 127 16.20 -6.98 -0.45
CA LEU A 127 15.42 -7.32 -1.65
C LEU A 127 14.62 -8.60 -1.38
N VAL A 128 13.29 -8.51 -1.51
CA VAL A 128 12.37 -9.64 -1.25
C VAL A 128 11.56 -10.04 -2.49
N TRP A 129 11.45 -9.17 -3.50
CA TRP A 129 10.79 -9.48 -4.76
C TRP A 129 11.38 -8.69 -5.92
N ASP A 130 11.56 -9.33 -7.09
CA ASP A 130 12.07 -8.74 -8.34
C ASP A 130 11.16 -9.17 -9.50
N LEU A 131 10.26 -8.28 -9.94
CA LEU A 131 9.32 -8.50 -11.03
C LEU A 131 9.85 -7.81 -12.30
N LYS A 132 9.95 -8.56 -13.41
CA LYS A 132 10.49 -8.08 -14.70
C LYS A 132 9.53 -8.25 -15.88
N ASP A 133 8.24 -8.41 -15.61
CA ASP A 133 7.25 -8.51 -16.67
C ASP A 133 6.90 -7.11 -17.20
N PRO A 134 7.25 -6.77 -18.45
CA PRO A 134 6.98 -5.45 -19.01
C PRO A 134 5.48 -5.15 -19.23
N VAL A 135 4.63 -6.19 -19.22
CA VAL A 135 3.17 -6.01 -19.32
C VAL A 135 2.59 -5.51 -18.00
N ALA A 136 3.14 -5.96 -16.88
CA ALA A 136 2.69 -5.56 -15.56
C ALA A 136 3.30 -4.22 -15.07
N ILE A 137 4.35 -3.72 -15.73
CA ILE A 137 4.98 -2.46 -15.36
C ILE A 137 4.22 -1.30 -15.99
N THR A 138 3.34 -0.67 -15.22
CA THR A 138 2.59 0.50 -15.68
C THR A 138 3.53 1.66 -16.05
N LYS A 139 3.09 2.46 -17.04
CA LYS A 139 3.78 3.67 -17.52
C LYS A 139 3.01 4.94 -17.17
N ALA A 140 1.87 4.80 -16.52
CA ALA A 140 1.05 5.93 -16.07
C ALA A 140 1.71 6.64 -14.88
N PRO A 141 1.50 7.96 -14.71
CA PRO A 141 1.91 8.66 -13.50
C PRO A 141 1.07 8.21 -12.30
N HIS A 142 1.72 7.92 -11.17
CA HIS A 142 1.08 7.54 -9.92
C HIS A 142 1.47 8.46 -8.78
N HIS A 143 0.60 8.58 -7.79
CA HIS A 143 0.90 9.19 -6.51
C HIS A 143 0.90 8.16 -5.37
N LEU A 144 1.70 8.42 -4.34
CA LEU A 144 1.76 7.59 -3.14
C LEU A 144 0.51 7.80 -2.29
N CYS A 145 -0.10 6.70 -1.85
CA CYS A 145 -1.26 6.70 -0.96
C CYS A 145 -1.01 5.84 0.28
N PHE A 146 -1.65 6.23 1.39
CA PHE A 146 -1.84 5.39 2.57
C PHE A 146 -3.32 5.36 2.89
N GLN A 147 -3.86 4.17 3.14
CA GLN A 147 -5.27 4.02 3.46
C GLN A 147 -5.54 2.84 4.38
N THR A 148 -6.73 2.82 4.95
CA THR A 148 -7.22 1.72 5.77
C THR A 148 -8.56 1.25 5.28
N GLU A 149 -8.82 -0.06 5.45
CA GLU A 149 -10.05 -0.71 5.03
C GLU A 149 -10.63 -1.54 6.18
N LYS A 150 -11.94 -1.75 6.16
CA LYS A 150 -12.67 -2.56 7.13
C LYS A 150 -13.67 -3.48 6.43
N ASP A 151 -13.51 -4.78 6.63
CA ASP A 151 -14.52 -5.76 6.25
C ASP A 151 -15.73 -5.64 7.20
N ILE A 152 -16.83 -5.10 6.69
CA ILE A 152 -18.03 -4.83 7.45
C ILE A 152 -18.72 -6.11 7.99
N ASN A 153 -18.41 -7.27 7.42
CA ASN A 153 -18.99 -8.56 7.80
C ASN A 153 -18.26 -9.22 8.98
N LYS A 154 -17.12 -8.66 9.41
CA LYS A 154 -16.32 -9.20 10.50
C LYS A 154 -16.46 -8.35 11.77
N PRO A 155 -16.32 -8.96 12.97
CA PRO A 155 -16.38 -8.24 14.24
C PRO A 155 -15.35 -7.10 14.33
N PHE A 156 -15.65 -6.10 15.15
CA PHE A 156 -14.76 -4.99 15.44
C PHE A 156 -14.88 -4.62 16.92
N THR A 157 -13.81 -4.77 17.66
CA THR A 157 -13.80 -4.62 19.11
C THR A 157 -13.03 -3.41 19.63
N LYS A 158 -12.11 -2.87 18.83
CA LYS A 158 -11.29 -1.71 19.21
C LYS A 158 -10.89 -0.89 17.96
N ALA A 159 -10.65 0.39 18.18
CA ALA A 159 -10.05 1.25 17.17
C ALA A 159 -8.65 0.75 16.78
N LEU A 160 -8.31 0.83 15.50
CA LEU A 160 -7.06 0.38 14.91
C LEU A 160 -6.40 1.51 14.12
N LYS A 161 -5.09 1.41 13.92
CA LYS A 161 -4.31 2.41 13.21
C LYS A 161 -3.33 1.75 12.25
N LEU A 162 -3.29 2.31 11.04
CA LEU A 162 -2.10 2.28 10.22
C LEU A 162 -1.27 3.52 10.59
N GLN A 163 0.00 3.32 10.89
CA GLN A 163 0.91 4.40 11.26
C GLN A 163 2.07 4.48 10.26
N VAL A 164 2.36 5.71 9.83
CA VAL A 164 3.53 6.00 9.00
C VAL A 164 4.39 7.03 9.73
N ASP A 165 5.66 6.69 9.96
CA ASP A 165 6.64 7.55 10.60
C ASP A 165 7.18 8.58 9.60
N TRP A 166 7.62 8.11 8.46
CA TRP A 166 8.08 8.93 7.34
C TRP A 166 7.83 8.25 6.01
N ALA A 167 7.75 9.06 4.95
CA ALA A 167 7.72 8.60 3.57
C ALA A 167 8.68 9.45 2.72
N LYS A 168 9.35 8.82 1.77
CA LYS A 168 10.28 9.43 0.83
C LYS A 168 9.99 8.93 -0.57
N VAL A 169 10.01 9.85 -1.53
CA VAL A 169 9.90 9.52 -2.95
C VAL A 169 11.12 10.05 -3.68
N TYR A 170 11.81 9.17 -4.37
CA TYR A 170 12.98 9.49 -5.19
C TYR A 170 12.61 9.36 -6.65
N LYS A 171 12.78 10.45 -7.40
CA LYS A 171 12.48 10.47 -8.83
C LYS A 171 13.45 9.57 -9.60
N TYR A 172 12.92 8.80 -10.53
CA TYR A 172 13.75 8.05 -11.49
C TYR A 172 14.52 9.01 -12.42
N VAL A 173 15.79 8.74 -12.58
CA VAL A 173 16.66 9.42 -13.55
C VAL A 173 17.24 8.36 -14.47
N PRO A 174 16.90 8.36 -15.78
CA PRO A 174 17.49 7.42 -16.73
C PRO A 174 19.01 7.52 -16.73
N LYS A 175 19.67 6.38 -16.79
CA LYS A 175 21.13 6.38 -17.06
C LYS A 175 21.36 6.94 -18.47
N LYS A 176 22.30 7.84 -18.59
CA LYS A 176 22.78 8.35 -19.87
C LYS A 176 23.54 7.27 -20.61
#